data_ebb2af5c5cb02cf6c2896177a58008b6
#
_entry.id   ebb2af5c5cb02cf6c2896177a58008b6
#
_cell.length_a   1.000
_cell.length_b   1.000
_cell.length_c   1.000
_cell.angle_alpha   90.00
_cell.angle_beta   90.00
_cell.angle_gamma   90.00
#
_symmetry.space_group_name_H-M   'P 1'
#
loop_
_entity.id
_entity.type
_entity.pdbx_description
1 polymer ?
#
loop_
_entity_poly.entity_id
_entity_poly.type
_entity_poly.pdbx_seq_one_letter_code
_entity_poly.pdbx_strand_id
1 'polypeptide(L)'
;MTAYSDKTNQNDNTNSKQDTGVEDWMTEIWDWIDNHNIAGSYDSSVPREPEALRQLERLDLGYGKSTSYSYIDNKSVLQSESESTEPLPSAIGHLKNLKYLRLRGFNELPEQIAQLHSLETLVYMKCSFTEFPKVLCKLKNLKSLKILSKSLESFPNEFGNLSSLTHFDMRGTQVQELPDSIGNLSKITSIELYANEALKALPESIGNLTKLEKLEIRASDLKTLPSSIGNLKQLKSLGLYHNGLQSLPDSITNLKALEQLDVSETLLSGVSESVSRFLGNVGSKVTW
;
A
#
# COMPACT_ATOMS: atom_id res chain seq x y z
N MET A 1 40.64 -8.04 79.79
CA MET A 1 40.70 -7.09 78.71
C MET A 1 39.94 -7.71 77.58
N THR A 2 38.69 -7.35 77.43
CA THR A 2 37.70 -7.94 76.54
C THR A 2 37.68 -7.18 75.20
N ALA A 3 37.92 -7.88 74.16
CA ALA A 3 37.78 -7.33 72.76
C ALA A 3 36.33 -7.41 72.30
N TYR A 4 35.77 -6.26 71.94
CA TYR A 4 34.47 -6.12 71.27
C TYR A 4 34.66 -6.41 69.79
N SER A 5 33.92 -7.39 69.26
CA SER A 5 33.83 -7.64 67.85
C SER A 5 32.59 -6.94 67.29
N ASP A 6 32.84 -5.97 66.45
CA ASP A 6 31.79 -5.22 65.67
C ASP A 6 31.31 -6.07 64.56
N LYS A 7 29.99 -6.43 64.55
CA LYS A 7 29.31 -7.07 63.43
C LYS A 7 28.63 -6.00 62.59
N THR A 8 29.28 -5.56 61.54
CA THR A 8 28.64 -4.77 60.52
C THR A 8 27.68 -5.66 59.70
N ASN A 9 26.40 -5.40 59.88
CA ASN A 9 25.33 -5.93 59.02
C ASN A 9 25.47 -5.30 57.64
N GLN A 10 25.94 -6.05 56.66
CA GLN A 10 25.74 -5.72 55.23
C GLN A 10 24.34 -6.15 54.86
N ASN A 11 23.44 -5.18 54.75
CA ASN A 11 22.18 -5.36 54.07
C ASN A 11 22.47 -5.39 52.54
N ASP A 12 22.67 -6.57 52.00
CA ASP A 12 22.58 -6.82 50.59
C ASP A 12 21.11 -6.66 50.13
N ASN A 13 20.76 -5.42 49.80
CA ASN A 13 19.52 -5.12 49.13
C ASN A 13 19.71 -5.41 47.64
N THR A 14 19.84 -6.69 47.27
CA THR A 14 19.71 -7.13 45.89
C THR A 14 18.27 -6.96 45.50
N ASN A 15 17.98 -5.76 44.96
CA ASN A 15 16.74 -5.46 44.30
C ASN A 15 16.69 -6.34 43.03
N SER A 16 16.17 -7.57 43.17
CA SER A 16 15.88 -8.43 42.06
C SER A 16 14.78 -7.71 41.26
N LYS A 17 15.18 -6.93 40.23
CA LYS A 17 14.25 -6.52 39.20
C LYS A 17 13.61 -7.83 38.69
N GLN A 18 12.35 -8.07 39.03
CA GLN A 18 11.58 -9.11 38.37
C GLN A 18 11.70 -8.82 36.89
N ASP A 19 12.26 -9.76 36.16
CA ASP A 19 12.26 -9.71 34.70
C ASP A 19 10.81 -9.80 34.24
N THR A 20 10.19 -8.63 34.03
CA THR A 20 8.78 -8.51 33.57
C THR A 20 8.63 -8.91 32.12
N GLY A 21 9.74 -9.20 31.40
CA GLY A 21 9.75 -9.44 29.97
C GLY A 21 9.41 -8.21 29.15
N VAL A 22 9.27 -7.03 29.78
CA VAL A 22 9.00 -5.74 29.11
C VAL A 22 10.32 -5.12 28.67
N GLU A 23 10.42 -4.83 27.39
CA GLU A 23 11.56 -4.12 26.79
C GLU A 23 11.19 -2.64 26.54
N ASP A 24 12.19 -1.76 26.51
CA ASP A 24 11.99 -0.30 26.37
C ASP A 24 11.14 0.06 25.13
N TRP A 25 11.34 -0.63 24.01
CA TRP A 25 10.58 -0.41 22.78
C TRP A 25 9.08 -0.76 22.91
N MET A 26 8.73 -1.71 23.78
CA MET A 26 7.32 -2.04 24.05
C MET A 26 6.64 -0.89 24.78
N THR A 27 7.33 -0.34 25.79
CA THR A 27 6.87 0.83 26.52
C THR A 27 6.70 2.02 25.56
N GLU A 28 7.66 2.26 24.64
CA GLU A 28 7.56 3.31 23.62
C GLU A 28 6.28 3.17 22.78
N ILE A 29 5.94 1.94 22.32
CA ILE A 29 4.71 1.70 21.54
C ILE A 29 3.46 1.94 22.40
N TRP A 30 3.42 1.43 23.62
CA TRP A 30 2.25 1.56 24.48
C TRP A 30 2.00 3.01 24.89
N ASP A 31 3.04 3.73 25.30
CA ASP A 31 2.97 5.14 25.68
C ASP A 31 2.54 6.01 24.47
N TRP A 32 3.09 5.71 23.29
CA TRP A 32 2.72 6.42 22.09
C TRP A 32 1.22 6.22 21.75
N ILE A 33 0.70 5.00 21.85
CA ILE A 33 -0.73 4.71 21.61
C ILE A 33 -1.61 5.43 22.63
N ASP A 34 -1.24 5.39 23.91
CA ASP A 34 -2.00 5.99 25.01
C ASP A 34 -2.05 7.52 24.89
N ASN A 35 -0.92 8.14 24.55
CA ASN A 35 -0.79 9.59 24.46
C ASN A 35 -1.51 10.18 23.23
N HIS A 36 -1.68 9.41 22.14
CA HIS A 36 -2.20 9.93 20.90
C HIS A 36 -3.64 9.51 20.59
N ASN A 37 -4.31 8.84 21.55
CA ASN A 37 -5.69 8.36 21.40
C ASN A 37 -5.94 7.68 20.04
N ILE A 38 -4.98 6.84 19.63
CA ILE A 38 -5.03 6.10 18.37
C ILE A 38 -6.05 5.00 18.57
N ALA A 39 -7.30 5.33 18.28
CA ALA A 39 -8.37 4.35 18.28
C ALA A 39 -8.08 3.36 17.15
N GLY A 40 -7.71 2.14 17.52
CA GLY A 40 -7.70 1.03 16.58
C GLY A 40 -9.08 0.92 15.95
N SER A 41 -9.20 1.23 14.66
CA SER A 41 -10.42 0.97 13.93
C SER A 41 -10.47 -0.52 13.65
N TYR A 42 -11.55 -1.16 14.10
CA TYR A 42 -11.84 -2.57 13.86
C TYR A 42 -10.83 -3.59 14.40
N ASP A 43 -11.03 -3.99 15.67
CA ASP A 43 -10.66 -5.28 16.26
C ASP A 43 -9.17 -5.60 16.51
N SER A 44 -8.26 -4.62 16.55
CA SER A 44 -6.91 -4.87 17.01
C SER A 44 -6.50 -3.92 18.13
N SER A 45 -6.90 -4.23 19.35
CA SER A 45 -6.21 -3.68 20.51
C SER A 45 -4.74 -4.13 20.43
N VAL A 46 -3.80 -3.18 20.45
CA VAL A 46 -2.38 -3.53 20.58
C VAL A 46 -2.21 -4.28 21.89
N PRO A 47 -1.69 -5.51 21.89
CA PRO A 47 -1.59 -6.31 23.08
C PRO A 47 -0.69 -5.64 24.11
N ARG A 48 -1.06 -5.72 25.38
CA ARG A 48 -0.28 -5.20 26.52
C ARG A 48 0.61 -6.27 27.14
N GLU A 49 0.44 -7.52 26.76
CA GLU A 49 1.30 -8.60 27.17
C GLU A 49 2.54 -8.66 26.28
N PRO A 50 3.78 -8.66 26.84
CA PRO A 50 5.03 -8.59 26.08
C PRO A 50 5.13 -9.68 25.00
N GLU A 51 4.80 -10.92 25.31
CA GLU A 51 4.89 -12.02 24.35
C GLU A 51 3.86 -11.88 23.23
N ALA A 52 2.65 -11.45 23.53
CA ALA A 52 1.62 -11.22 22.51
C ALA A 52 2.01 -10.06 21.57
N LEU A 53 2.67 -9.02 22.09
CA LEU A 53 3.18 -7.91 21.27
C LEU A 53 4.31 -8.37 20.35
N ARG A 54 5.23 -9.23 20.82
CA ARG A 54 6.29 -9.82 19.99
C ARG A 54 5.72 -10.67 18.84
N GLN A 55 4.58 -11.36 19.09
CA GLN A 55 3.94 -12.24 18.13
C GLN A 55 2.89 -11.53 17.26
N LEU A 56 2.78 -10.21 17.35
CA LEU A 56 1.77 -9.44 16.62
C LEU A 56 1.97 -9.57 15.10
N GLU A 57 0.98 -10.15 14.42
CA GLU A 57 1.00 -10.34 12.97
C GLU A 57 0.21 -9.28 12.20
N ARG A 58 -0.72 -8.61 12.86
CA ARG A 58 -1.61 -7.62 12.25
C ARG A 58 -1.70 -6.36 13.11
N LEU A 59 -1.49 -5.21 12.48
CA LEU A 59 -1.61 -3.91 13.13
C LEU A 59 -2.38 -2.95 12.23
N ASP A 60 -3.38 -2.29 12.80
CA ASP A 60 -4.21 -1.30 12.14
C ASP A 60 -4.16 0.00 12.94
N LEU A 61 -3.48 1.01 12.41
CA LEU A 61 -3.28 2.29 13.06
C LEU A 61 -3.93 3.40 12.24
N GLY A 62 -4.70 4.26 12.92
CA GLY A 62 -5.32 5.37 12.23
C GLY A 62 -5.76 6.47 13.18
N TYR A 63 -5.63 7.71 12.72
CA TYR A 63 -6.20 8.88 13.38
C TYR A 63 -7.64 9.10 12.91
N GLY A 64 -8.49 9.55 13.84
CA GLY A 64 -9.88 9.88 13.60
C GLY A 64 -10.86 8.77 13.93
N LYS A 65 -12.06 9.17 14.37
CA LYS A 65 -13.15 8.22 14.63
C LYS A 65 -13.46 7.48 13.34
N SER A 66 -13.56 6.16 13.43
CA SER A 66 -14.06 5.33 12.34
C SER A 66 -15.45 5.82 11.94
N THR A 67 -15.54 6.56 10.87
CA THR A 67 -16.81 6.69 10.18
C THR A 67 -17.01 5.37 9.44
N SER A 68 -17.83 4.49 10.04
CA SER A 68 -18.47 3.42 9.29
C SER A 68 -19.12 4.06 8.07
N TYR A 69 -18.73 3.62 6.88
CA TYR A 69 -19.51 3.88 5.67
C TYR A 69 -20.80 3.06 5.81
N SER A 70 -21.77 3.60 6.53
CA SER A 70 -23.15 3.23 6.32
C SER A 70 -23.62 4.00 5.09
N TYR A 71 -23.93 3.29 4.04
CA TYR A 71 -24.72 3.79 2.92
C TYR A 71 -26.12 4.13 3.48
N ILE A 72 -26.28 5.32 3.99
CA ILE A 72 -27.58 5.89 4.32
C ILE A 72 -27.57 7.32 3.80
N ASP A 73 -28.39 7.53 2.79
CA ASP A 73 -28.77 8.81 2.22
C ASP A 73 -27.66 9.75 1.75
N ASN A 74 -27.49 9.85 0.46
CA ASN A 74 -26.83 10.82 -0.41
C ASN A 74 -26.44 12.23 0.14
N LYS A 75 -26.01 12.33 1.41
CA LYS A 75 -25.42 13.53 2.00
C LYS A 75 -24.16 13.17 2.80
N SER A 76 -23.02 13.36 2.14
CA SER A 76 -21.72 13.36 2.80
C SER A 76 -21.62 14.58 3.72
N VAL A 77 -21.80 14.38 5.00
CA VAL A 77 -21.39 15.36 6.01
C VAL A 77 -19.87 15.17 6.20
N LEU A 78 -19.10 16.10 5.68
CA LEU A 78 -17.67 16.25 5.95
C LEU A 78 -17.51 16.60 7.44
N GLN A 79 -17.28 15.60 8.30
CA GLN A 79 -16.70 15.88 9.60
C GLN A 79 -15.21 16.13 9.40
N SER A 80 -14.72 17.26 9.88
CA SER A 80 -13.32 17.64 9.89
C SER A 80 -12.49 16.54 10.56
N GLU A 81 -11.76 15.80 9.75
CA GLU A 81 -10.81 14.83 10.24
C GLU A 81 -9.57 15.60 10.67
N SER A 82 -9.25 15.60 11.96
CA SER A 82 -7.98 16.12 12.44
C SER A 82 -6.89 15.17 11.92
N GLU A 83 -6.08 15.65 10.99
CA GLU A 83 -4.83 14.99 10.64
C GLU A 83 -3.92 15.06 11.87
N SER A 84 -3.40 13.93 12.32
CA SER A 84 -2.38 13.96 13.35
C SER A 84 -1.04 14.34 12.72
N THR A 85 -0.34 15.23 13.39
CA THR A 85 1.03 15.62 13.03
C THR A 85 2.08 14.71 13.64
N GLU A 86 1.67 13.78 14.50
CA GLU A 86 2.61 12.94 15.23
C GLU A 86 3.15 11.79 14.38
N PRO A 87 4.46 11.61 14.32
CA PRO A 87 5.09 10.55 13.56
C PRO A 87 4.83 9.17 14.19
N LEU A 88 4.89 8.14 13.36
CA LEU A 88 4.90 6.75 13.82
C LEU A 88 6.18 6.51 14.64
N PRO A 89 6.10 5.86 15.83
CA PRO A 89 7.28 5.66 16.68
C PRO A 89 8.32 4.74 16.02
N SER A 90 9.59 4.99 16.32
CA SER A 90 10.69 4.17 15.79
C SER A 90 10.63 2.72 16.26
N ALA A 91 10.05 2.48 17.42
CA ALA A 91 9.81 1.18 18.01
C ALA A 91 8.99 0.23 17.11
N ILE A 92 8.22 0.77 16.13
CA ILE A 92 7.48 -0.06 15.16
C ILE A 92 8.37 -1.10 14.49
N GLY A 93 9.64 -0.78 14.26
CA GLY A 93 10.63 -1.68 13.65
C GLY A 93 10.91 -2.96 14.43
N HIS A 94 10.51 -3.04 15.70
CA HIS A 94 10.68 -4.23 16.53
C HIS A 94 9.58 -5.28 16.33
N LEU A 95 8.47 -4.94 15.67
CA LEU A 95 7.39 -5.87 15.39
C LEU A 95 7.74 -6.85 14.23
N LYS A 96 8.73 -7.71 14.47
CA LYS A 96 9.35 -8.56 13.43
C LYS A 96 8.41 -9.59 12.82
N ASN A 97 7.35 -9.97 13.53
CA ASN A 97 6.34 -10.94 13.05
C ASN A 97 5.18 -10.29 12.30
N LEU A 98 5.19 -8.94 12.16
CA LEU A 98 4.10 -8.21 11.54
C LEU A 98 4.01 -8.53 10.04
N LYS A 99 2.86 -9.11 9.62
CA LYS A 99 2.54 -9.48 8.24
C LYS A 99 1.62 -8.47 7.55
N TYR A 100 0.76 -7.82 8.32
CA TYR A 100 -0.20 -6.84 7.85
C TYR A 100 -0.08 -5.54 8.63
N LEU A 101 0.08 -4.42 7.91
CA LEU A 101 0.09 -3.09 8.50
C LEU A 101 -0.87 -2.18 7.71
N ARG A 102 -1.82 -1.55 8.43
CA ARG A 102 -2.60 -0.46 7.90
C ARG A 102 -2.22 0.83 8.62
N LEU A 103 -1.94 1.86 7.84
CA LEU A 103 -1.63 3.20 8.32
C LEU A 103 -2.62 4.19 7.71
N ARG A 104 -3.25 5.03 8.54
CA ARG A 104 -4.17 6.06 8.09
C ARG A 104 -3.83 7.40 8.74
N GLY A 105 -3.60 8.42 7.91
CA GLY A 105 -3.33 9.78 8.38
C GLY A 105 -1.90 10.00 8.90
N PHE A 106 -0.98 9.10 8.61
CA PHE A 106 0.44 9.27 8.93
C PHE A 106 1.17 9.93 7.77
N ASN A 107 1.86 11.02 8.05
CA ASN A 107 2.59 11.79 7.03
C ASN A 107 4.10 11.55 7.08
N GLU A 108 4.60 11.08 8.21
CA GLU A 108 6.00 10.75 8.41
C GLU A 108 6.15 9.30 8.87
N LEU A 109 7.13 8.61 8.31
CA LEU A 109 7.44 7.24 8.65
C LEU A 109 8.89 7.14 9.13
N PRO A 110 9.16 6.44 10.24
CA PRO A 110 10.51 6.24 10.72
C PRO A 110 11.26 5.27 9.80
N GLU A 111 12.57 5.46 9.67
CA GLU A 111 13.44 4.55 8.89
C GLU A 111 13.36 3.09 9.37
N GLN A 112 13.01 2.88 10.65
CA GLN A 112 12.87 1.56 11.26
C GLN A 112 11.71 0.74 10.68
N ILE A 113 10.75 1.37 9.99
CA ILE A 113 9.69 0.62 9.30
C ILE A 113 10.27 -0.37 8.27
N ALA A 114 11.43 -0.07 7.70
CA ALA A 114 12.15 -0.96 6.80
C ALA A 114 12.62 -2.28 7.46
N GLN A 115 12.59 -2.35 8.79
CA GLN A 115 12.96 -3.56 9.54
C GLN A 115 11.80 -4.56 9.67
N LEU A 116 10.62 -4.23 9.18
CA LEU A 116 9.46 -5.14 9.15
C LEU A 116 9.62 -6.20 8.05
N HIS A 117 10.59 -7.09 8.23
CA HIS A 117 10.96 -8.06 7.20
C HIS A 117 9.88 -9.11 6.92
N SER A 118 8.93 -9.32 7.84
CA SER A 118 7.80 -10.25 7.64
C SER A 118 6.59 -9.58 6.99
N LEU A 119 6.64 -8.26 6.72
CA LEU A 119 5.49 -7.53 6.21
C LEU A 119 5.15 -7.94 4.78
N GLU A 120 3.94 -8.46 4.61
CA GLU A 120 3.41 -8.93 3.33
C GLU A 120 2.35 -7.99 2.75
N THR A 121 1.61 -7.32 3.60
CA THR A 121 0.52 -6.41 3.19
C THR A 121 0.66 -5.06 3.86
N LEU A 122 0.70 -3.99 3.06
CA LEU A 122 0.66 -2.62 3.52
C LEU A 122 -0.54 -1.90 2.90
N VAL A 123 -1.39 -1.33 3.75
CA VAL A 123 -2.48 -0.43 3.36
C VAL A 123 -2.18 0.97 3.88
N TYR A 124 -1.96 1.92 2.99
CA TYR A 124 -1.60 3.29 3.35
C TYR A 124 -2.67 4.27 2.86
N MET A 125 -3.31 4.97 3.80
CA MET A 125 -4.52 5.74 3.51
C MET A 125 -4.45 7.16 4.08
N LYS A 126 -5.04 8.14 3.35
CA LYS A 126 -5.21 9.52 3.83
C LYS A 126 -3.90 10.14 4.33
N CYS A 127 -2.82 9.94 3.60
CA CYS A 127 -1.53 10.56 3.82
C CYS A 127 -1.42 11.86 3.02
N SER A 128 -0.66 12.82 3.50
CA SER A 128 -0.44 14.11 2.82
C SER A 128 0.91 14.23 2.12
N PHE A 129 1.71 13.14 2.06
CA PHE A 129 2.96 13.17 1.29
C PHE A 129 2.68 13.24 -0.22
N THR A 130 3.49 14.02 -0.92
CA THR A 130 3.41 14.18 -2.37
C THR A 130 4.28 13.17 -3.12
N GLU A 131 5.37 12.70 -2.51
CA GLU A 131 6.21 11.62 -3.04
C GLU A 131 6.07 10.36 -2.20
N PHE A 132 5.94 9.18 -2.83
CA PHE A 132 5.87 7.89 -2.12
C PHE A 132 7.14 7.67 -1.28
N PRO A 133 7.02 7.35 0.03
CA PRO A 133 8.17 7.27 0.92
C PRO A 133 9.19 6.20 0.50
N LYS A 134 10.42 6.62 0.23
CA LYS A 134 11.52 5.73 -0.21
C LYS A 134 11.82 4.60 0.78
N VAL A 135 11.61 4.85 2.07
CA VAL A 135 11.81 3.83 3.12
C VAL A 135 10.93 2.61 2.89
N LEU A 136 9.72 2.78 2.36
CA LEU A 136 8.80 1.68 2.05
C LEU A 136 9.30 0.80 0.89
N CYS A 137 10.11 1.35 -0.01
CA CYS A 137 10.72 0.59 -1.11
C CYS A 137 11.77 -0.43 -0.63
N LYS A 138 12.15 -0.39 0.66
CA LYS A 138 13.05 -1.36 1.31
C LYS A 138 12.31 -2.65 1.76
N LEU A 139 10.97 -2.68 1.72
CA LEU A 139 10.13 -3.81 2.15
C LEU A 139 10.07 -4.91 1.07
N LYS A 140 11.15 -5.62 0.87
CA LYS A 140 11.32 -6.59 -0.23
C LYS A 140 10.39 -7.79 -0.19
N ASN A 141 9.79 -8.10 0.97
CA ASN A 141 8.84 -9.20 1.15
C ASN A 141 7.37 -8.77 0.98
N LEU A 142 7.14 -7.46 0.70
CA LEU A 142 5.80 -6.94 0.50
C LEU A 142 5.17 -7.56 -0.74
N LYS A 143 4.00 -8.20 -0.57
CA LYS A 143 3.23 -8.88 -1.62
C LYS A 143 2.06 -8.03 -2.10
N SER A 144 1.46 -7.25 -1.21
CA SER A 144 0.30 -6.42 -1.50
C SER A 144 0.50 -5.00 -0.98
N LEU A 145 0.36 -4.02 -1.86
CA LEU A 145 0.42 -2.60 -1.53
C LEU A 145 -0.87 -1.93 -1.98
N LYS A 146 -1.56 -1.29 -1.03
CA LYS A 146 -2.72 -0.47 -1.30
C LYS A 146 -2.50 0.97 -0.83
N ILE A 147 -2.74 1.93 -1.72
CA ILE A 147 -2.57 3.36 -1.46
C ILE A 147 -3.88 4.08 -1.75
N LEU A 148 -4.35 4.87 -0.79
CA LEU A 148 -5.46 5.81 -0.97
C LEU A 148 -4.99 7.18 -0.49
N SER A 149 -4.63 8.07 -1.41
CA SER A 149 -4.11 9.40 -1.07
C SER A 149 -4.48 10.41 -2.13
N LYS A 150 -5.05 11.53 -1.71
CA LYS A 150 -5.36 12.64 -2.62
C LYS A 150 -4.15 13.53 -2.92
N SER A 151 -3.08 13.39 -2.14
CA SER A 151 -1.89 14.27 -2.22
C SER A 151 -0.72 13.62 -2.94
N LEU A 152 -0.73 12.30 -3.16
CA LEU A 152 0.38 11.61 -3.80
C LEU A 152 0.49 12.01 -5.27
N GLU A 153 1.64 12.54 -5.66
CA GLU A 153 1.94 13.07 -7.01
C GLU A 153 2.97 12.24 -7.77
N SER A 154 3.85 11.52 -7.04
CA SER A 154 4.96 10.80 -7.67
C SER A 154 5.45 9.58 -6.89
N PHE A 155 6.14 8.70 -7.61
CA PHE A 155 6.88 7.56 -7.05
C PHE A 155 8.38 7.71 -7.31
N PRO A 156 9.22 7.34 -6.34
CA PRO A 156 10.66 7.30 -6.57
C PRO A 156 11.05 6.11 -7.46
N ASN A 157 12.22 6.21 -8.10
CA ASN A 157 12.74 5.09 -8.90
C ASN A 157 12.97 3.80 -8.10
N GLU A 158 13.16 3.92 -6.80
CA GLU A 158 13.29 2.80 -5.86
C GLU A 158 12.02 1.96 -5.74
N PHE A 159 10.87 2.44 -6.27
CA PHE A 159 9.61 1.69 -6.24
C PHE A 159 9.73 0.29 -6.85
N GLY A 160 10.52 0.15 -7.91
CA GLY A 160 10.83 -1.14 -8.53
C GLY A 160 11.58 -2.14 -7.64
N ASN A 161 12.09 -1.72 -6.47
CA ASN A 161 12.76 -2.60 -5.50
C ASN A 161 11.80 -3.49 -4.71
N LEU A 162 10.47 -3.27 -4.81
CA LEU A 162 9.45 -4.11 -4.18
C LEU A 162 9.32 -5.46 -4.90
N SER A 163 10.40 -6.23 -4.93
CA SER A 163 10.60 -7.41 -5.78
C SER A 163 9.67 -8.59 -5.50
N SER A 164 8.94 -8.58 -4.38
CA SER A 164 7.93 -9.60 -4.07
C SER A 164 6.50 -9.14 -4.34
N LEU A 165 6.31 -7.91 -4.83
CA LEU A 165 4.98 -7.36 -5.02
C LEU A 165 4.21 -8.16 -6.08
N THR A 166 3.02 -8.61 -5.71
CA THR A 166 2.08 -9.35 -6.57
C THR A 166 0.82 -8.55 -6.86
N HIS A 167 0.43 -7.66 -5.95
CA HIS A 167 -0.78 -6.84 -6.07
C HIS A 167 -0.47 -5.37 -5.74
N PHE A 168 -0.84 -4.48 -6.64
CA PHE A 168 -0.71 -3.04 -6.47
C PHE A 168 -2.07 -2.36 -6.72
N ASP A 169 -2.62 -1.70 -5.68
CA ASP A 169 -3.89 -0.95 -5.73
C ASP A 169 -3.61 0.51 -5.36
N MET A 170 -3.89 1.45 -6.28
CA MET A 170 -3.70 2.88 -6.08
C MET A 170 -4.98 3.63 -6.43
N ARG A 171 -5.46 4.47 -5.50
CA ARG A 171 -6.74 5.15 -5.64
C ARG A 171 -6.70 6.62 -5.28
N GLY A 172 -7.32 7.44 -6.11
CA GLY A 172 -7.60 8.84 -5.84
C GLY A 172 -6.36 9.71 -5.73
N THR A 173 -5.29 9.39 -6.47
CA THR A 173 -4.00 10.12 -6.41
C THR A 173 -3.90 11.20 -7.49
N GLN A 174 -2.89 12.07 -7.34
CA GLN A 174 -2.49 13.08 -8.32
C GLN A 174 -1.26 12.64 -9.13
N VAL A 175 -0.95 11.35 -9.13
CA VAL A 175 0.16 10.78 -9.90
C VAL A 175 -0.08 10.96 -11.39
N GLN A 176 0.83 11.66 -12.06
CA GLN A 176 0.72 11.92 -13.50
C GLN A 176 1.27 10.78 -14.34
N GLU A 177 2.31 10.11 -13.84
CA GLU A 177 2.96 8.96 -14.48
C GLU A 177 3.53 7.98 -13.45
N LEU A 178 3.54 6.71 -13.78
CA LEU A 178 4.22 5.69 -12.97
C LEU A 178 5.71 5.68 -13.32
N PRO A 179 6.60 5.39 -12.37
CA PRO A 179 8.04 5.36 -12.67
C PRO A 179 8.41 4.20 -13.60
N ASP A 180 9.40 4.38 -14.45
CA ASP A 180 9.90 3.31 -15.33
C ASP A 180 10.31 2.06 -14.57
N SER A 181 10.74 2.22 -13.32
CA SER A 181 11.12 1.11 -12.46
C SER A 181 9.95 0.16 -12.13
N ILE A 182 8.69 0.55 -12.43
CA ILE A 182 7.54 -0.37 -12.26
C ILE A 182 7.76 -1.66 -13.06
N GLY A 183 8.43 -1.58 -14.21
CA GLY A 183 8.77 -2.74 -15.03
C GLY A 183 9.69 -3.76 -14.36
N ASN A 184 10.27 -3.44 -13.20
CA ASN A 184 11.13 -4.34 -12.42
C ASN A 184 10.31 -5.24 -11.46
N LEU A 185 9.00 -5.01 -11.33
CA LEU A 185 8.12 -5.78 -10.44
C LEU A 185 7.77 -7.15 -11.06
N SER A 186 8.75 -8.00 -11.21
CA SER A 186 8.67 -9.26 -11.99
C SER A 186 7.70 -10.32 -11.45
N LYS A 187 7.16 -10.12 -10.25
CA LYS A 187 6.16 -11.04 -9.64
C LYS A 187 4.74 -10.48 -9.67
N ILE A 188 4.54 -9.27 -10.19
CA ILE A 188 3.22 -8.63 -10.15
C ILE A 188 2.24 -9.37 -11.06
N THR A 189 1.04 -9.62 -10.53
CA THR A 189 -0.05 -10.31 -11.23
C THR A 189 -1.28 -9.42 -11.38
N SER A 190 -1.45 -8.41 -10.51
CA SER A 190 -2.58 -7.50 -10.54
C SER A 190 -2.16 -6.06 -10.27
N ILE A 191 -2.60 -5.15 -11.13
CA ILE A 191 -2.51 -3.70 -10.95
C ILE A 191 -3.92 -3.11 -11.05
N GLU A 192 -4.32 -2.36 -10.03
CA GLU A 192 -5.62 -1.68 -9.97
C GLU A 192 -5.43 -0.19 -9.68
N LEU A 193 -5.80 0.66 -10.65
CA LEU A 193 -5.65 2.11 -10.59
C LEU A 193 -7.03 2.74 -10.74
N TYR A 194 -7.61 3.27 -9.64
CA TYR A 194 -8.95 3.83 -9.64
C TYR A 194 -8.96 5.32 -9.29
N ALA A 195 -9.70 6.11 -10.05
CA ALA A 195 -9.90 7.53 -9.80
C ALA A 195 -8.57 8.31 -9.69
N ASN A 196 -7.60 8.01 -10.56
CA ASN A 196 -6.32 8.72 -10.64
C ASN A 196 -6.40 9.72 -11.79
N GLU A 197 -7.13 10.83 -11.58
CA GLU A 197 -7.50 11.78 -12.63
C GLU A 197 -6.29 12.50 -13.27
N ALA A 198 -5.14 12.52 -12.61
CA ALA A 198 -3.91 13.08 -13.16
C ALA A 198 -3.14 12.11 -14.07
N LEU A 199 -3.44 10.78 -14.03
CA LEU A 199 -2.70 9.75 -14.76
C LEU A 199 -3.09 9.73 -16.23
N LYS A 200 -2.17 10.18 -17.13
CA LYS A 200 -2.43 10.35 -18.56
C LYS A 200 -1.86 9.24 -19.43
N ALA A 201 -0.81 8.57 -18.96
CA ALA A 201 -0.13 7.52 -19.69
C ALA A 201 0.48 6.47 -18.76
N LEU A 202 0.78 5.29 -19.29
CA LEU A 202 1.63 4.29 -18.66
C LEU A 202 3.00 4.31 -19.30
N PRO A 203 4.07 4.01 -18.56
CA PRO A 203 5.42 3.90 -19.13
C PRO A 203 5.54 2.65 -20.02
N GLU A 204 6.43 2.70 -21.04
CA GLU A 204 6.70 1.53 -21.89
C GLU A 204 7.22 0.32 -21.09
N SER A 205 7.86 0.56 -19.96
CA SER A 205 8.31 -0.50 -19.04
C SER A 205 7.19 -1.39 -18.48
N ILE A 206 5.92 -0.95 -18.57
CA ILE A 206 4.75 -1.78 -18.17
C ILE A 206 4.76 -3.13 -18.91
N GLY A 207 5.24 -3.13 -20.17
CA GLY A 207 5.35 -4.35 -20.98
C GLY A 207 6.34 -5.39 -20.47
N ASN A 208 7.17 -5.06 -19.48
CA ASN A 208 8.11 -5.98 -18.83
C ASN A 208 7.42 -6.86 -17.77
N LEU A 209 6.18 -6.55 -17.41
CA LEU A 209 5.41 -7.26 -16.38
C LEU A 209 4.80 -8.55 -16.95
N THR A 210 5.62 -9.48 -17.38
CA THR A 210 5.20 -10.67 -18.13
C THR A 210 4.27 -11.63 -17.39
N LYS A 211 4.15 -11.47 -16.06
CA LYS A 211 3.22 -12.25 -15.21
C LYS A 211 1.92 -11.52 -14.93
N LEU A 212 1.72 -10.29 -15.45
CA LEU A 212 0.52 -9.53 -15.19
C LEU A 212 -0.69 -10.21 -15.84
N GLU A 213 -1.67 -10.57 -15.00
CA GLU A 213 -2.92 -11.20 -15.40
C GLU A 213 -4.10 -10.22 -15.41
N LYS A 214 -4.05 -9.20 -14.54
CA LYS A 214 -5.10 -8.21 -14.38
C LYS A 214 -4.54 -6.79 -14.41
N LEU A 215 -5.04 -5.94 -15.30
CA LEU A 215 -4.74 -4.51 -15.36
C LEU A 215 -6.06 -3.73 -15.41
N GLU A 216 -6.38 -3.03 -14.33
CA GLU A 216 -7.57 -2.21 -14.21
C GLU A 216 -7.17 -0.74 -14.04
N ILE A 217 -7.54 0.12 -14.98
CA ILE A 217 -7.34 1.56 -14.93
C ILE A 217 -8.69 2.19 -15.19
N ARG A 218 -9.36 2.65 -14.13
CA ARG A 218 -10.74 3.10 -14.19
C ARG A 218 -10.91 4.49 -13.62
N ALA A 219 -11.83 5.27 -14.21
CA ALA A 219 -12.12 6.62 -13.77
C ALA A 219 -10.84 7.47 -13.60
N SER A 220 -9.98 7.44 -14.62
CA SER A 220 -8.71 8.17 -14.69
C SER A 220 -8.71 9.05 -15.96
N ASP A 221 -7.64 9.74 -16.27
CA ASP A 221 -7.54 10.54 -17.51
C ASP A 221 -6.57 9.92 -18.53
N LEU A 222 -6.49 8.57 -18.55
CA LEU A 222 -5.59 7.87 -19.45
C LEU A 222 -5.93 8.17 -20.91
N LYS A 223 -4.97 8.75 -21.65
CA LYS A 223 -5.15 9.17 -23.05
C LYS A 223 -4.68 8.12 -24.04
N THR A 224 -3.66 7.36 -23.70
CA THR A 224 -3.01 6.39 -24.57
C THR A 224 -2.55 5.16 -23.78
N LEU A 225 -2.44 4.03 -24.49
CA LEU A 225 -1.71 2.86 -24.01
C LEU A 225 -0.35 2.79 -24.69
N PRO A 226 0.73 2.38 -24.00
CA PRO A 226 2.03 2.19 -24.62
C PRO A 226 2.03 1.01 -25.62
N SER A 227 2.91 1.04 -26.60
CA SER A 227 3.03 -0.03 -27.59
C SER A 227 3.44 -1.36 -26.95
N SER A 228 4.16 -1.31 -25.86
CA SER A 228 4.60 -2.48 -25.07
C SER A 228 3.45 -3.22 -24.38
N ILE A 229 2.22 -2.66 -24.35
CA ILE A 229 1.05 -3.37 -23.75
C ILE A 229 0.89 -4.77 -24.36
N GLY A 230 1.19 -4.92 -25.66
CA GLY A 230 1.14 -6.19 -26.36
C GLY A 230 2.13 -7.26 -25.88
N ASN A 231 3.08 -6.91 -25.00
CA ASN A 231 4.03 -7.85 -24.39
C ASN A 231 3.45 -8.60 -23.19
N LEU A 232 2.29 -8.18 -22.68
CA LEU A 232 1.64 -8.77 -21.49
C LEU A 232 0.92 -10.07 -21.87
N LYS A 233 1.67 -11.12 -22.18
CA LYS A 233 1.15 -12.37 -22.75
C LYS A 233 0.24 -13.16 -21.82
N GLN A 234 0.27 -12.91 -20.51
CA GLN A 234 -0.57 -13.55 -19.50
C GLN A 234 -1.78 -12.69 -19.11
N LEU A 235 -1.96 -11.49 -19.72
CA LEU A 235 -3.04 -10.60 -19.37
C LEU A 235 -4.39 -11.19 -19.76
N LYS A 236 -5.25 -11.45 -18.77
CA LYS A 236 -6.60 -12.02 -18.90
C LYS A 236 -7.69 -10.96 -18.82
N SER A 237 -7.47 -9.92 -17.99
CA SER A 237 -8.43 -8.84 -17.79
C SER A 237 -7.77 -7.49 -18.01
N LEU A 238 -8.35 -6.68 -18.90
CA LEU A 238 -7.96 -5.30 -19.15
C LEU A 238 -9.17 -4.39 -18.99
N GLY A 239 -9.24 -3.66 -17.89
CA GLY A 239 -10.30 -2.68 -17.62
C GLY A 239 -9.79 -1.26 -17.85
N LEU A 240 -10.46 -0.54 -18.76
CA LEU A 240 -10.13 0.83 -19.16
C LEU A 240 -11.34 1.77 -19.04
N TYR A 241 -12.35 1.34 -18.29
CA TYR A 241 -13.62 2.06 -18.10
C TYR A 241 -13.41 3.51 -17.65
N HIS A 242 -14.17 4.42 -18.25
CA HIS A 242 -14.21 5.84 -17.93
C HIS A 242 -12.81 6.48 -17.96
N ASN A 243 -12.21 6.49 -19.16
CA ASN A 243 -10.91 7.09 -19.47
C ASN A 243 -10.97 7.96 -20.72
N GLY A 244 -9.95 8.76 -20.93
CA GLY A 244 -9.83 9.65 -22.09
C GLY A 244 -9.22 9.01 -23.35
N LEU A 245 -9.21 7.67 -23.45
CA LEU A 245 -8.61 6.93 -24.58
C LEU A 245 -9.32 7.24 -25.88
N GLN A 246 -8.57 7.68 -26.90
CA GLN A 246 -9.08 7.96 -28.25
C GLN A 246 -8.79 6.84 -29.25
N SER A 247 -7.79 6.02 -28.97
CA SER A 247 -7.36 4.89 -29.80
C SER A 247 -6.75 3.78 -28.95
N LEU A 248 -6.65 2.59 -29.55
CA LEU A 248 -5.89 1.45 -28.99
C LEU A 248 -4.71 1.15 -29.92
N PRO A 249 -3.52 0.85 -29.37
CA PRO A 249 -2.36 0.49 -30.20
C PRO A 249 -2.56 -0.86 -30.89
N ASP A 250 -2.05 -1.04 -32.10
CA ASP A 250 -2.16 -2.30 -32.84
C ASP A 250 -1.58 -3.49 -32.07
N SER A 251 -0.60 -3.25 -31.22
CA SER A 251 0.03 -4.26 -30.37
C SER A 251 -0.95 -4.94 -29.39
N ILE A 252 -2.10 -4.32 -29.10
CA ILE A 252 -3.15 -4.93 -28.25
C ILE A 252 -3.60 -6.29 -28.81
N THR A 253 -3.52 -6.48 -30.13
CA THR A 253 -3.84 -7.74 -30.82
C THR A 253 -2.92 -8.90 -30.42
N ASN A 254 -1.80 -8.60 -29.75
CA ASN A 254 -0.86 -9.59 -29.22
C ASN A 254 -1.26 -10.16 -27.86
N LEU A 255 -2.32 -9.65 -27.23
CA LEU A 255 -2.86 -10.13 -25.95
C LEU A 255 -3.66 -11.42 -26.13
N LYS A 256 -2.99 -12.55 -26.39
CA LYS A 256 -3.64 -13.81 -26.75
C LYS A 256 -4.39 -14.48 -25.60
N ALA A 257 -4.05 -14.16 -24.35
CA ALA A 257 -4.71 -14.68 -23.15
C ALA A 257 -5.89 -13.80 -22.70
N LEU A 258 -6.17 -12.68 -23.41
CA LEU A 258 -7.17 -11.73 -22.97
C LEU A 258 -8.58 -12.35 -23.03
N GLU A 259 -9.24 -12.35 -21.89
CA GLU A 259 -10.57 -12.90 -21.68
C GLU A 259 -11.63 -11.81 -21.47
N GLN A 260 -11.23 -10.65 -20.93
CA GLN A 260 -12.11 -9.54 -20.60
C GLN A 260 -11.46 -8.21 -21.01
N LEU A 261 -12.22 -7.38 -21.73
CA LEU A 261 -11.82 -6.02 -22.09
C LEU A 261 -13.00 -5.09 -21.85
N ASP A 262 -12.80 -4.10 -20.97
CA ASP A 262 -13.78 -3.05 -20.72
C ASP A 262 -13.23 -1.72 -21.19
N VAL A 263 -13.80 -1.18 -22.28
CA VAL A 263 -13.47 0.13 -22.86
C VAL A 263 -14.66 1.08 -22.82
N SER A 264 -15.69 0.74 -22.03
CA SER A 264 -16.88 1.56 -21.92
C SER A 264 -16.56 2.94 -21.31
N GLU A 265 -17.33 3.92 -21.67
CA GLU A 265 -17.11 5.33 -21.30
C GLU A 265 -15.70 5.85 -21.63
N THR A 266 -15.10 5.37 -22.72
CA THR A 266 -13.90 5.95 -23.32
C THR A 266 -14.25 6.86 -24.49
N LEU A 267 -13.25 7.56 -25.04
CA LEU A 267 -13.41 8.44 -26.20
C LEU A 267 -12.98 7.77 -27.52
N LEU A 268 -13.00 6.44 -27.58
CA LEU A 268 -12.58 5.69 -28.76
C LEU A 268 -13.44 6.09 -29.98
N SER A 269 -12.81 6.78 -30.92
CA SER A 269 -13.49 7.28 -32.14
C SER A 269 -13.14 6.48 -33.39
N GLY A 270 -12.14 5.61 -33.31
CA GLY A 270 -11.73 4.74 -34.41
C GLY A 270 -10.60 3.82 -33.94
N VAL A 271 -10.63 2.61 -34.45
CA VAL A 271 -9.55 1.61 -34.24
C VAL A 271 -9.15 1.07 -35.62
N SER A 272 -7.90 0.60 -35.74
CA SER A 272 -7.43 -0.04 -36.97
C SER A 272 -8.26 -1.28 -37.30
N GLU A 273 -8.23 -1.73 -38.54
CA GLU A 273 -8.92 -2.95 -38.94
C GLU A 273 -8.44 -4.18 -38.14
N SER A 274 -7.15 -4.25 -37.83
CA SER A 274 -6.55 -5.31 -37.02
C SER A 274 -7.12 -5.34 -35.60
N VAL A 275 -7.24 -4.16 -34.97
CA VAL A 275 -7.83 -4.01 -33.63
C VAL A 275 -9.33 -4.31 -33.67
N SER A 276 -10.05 -3.81 -34.66
CA SER A 276 -11.49 -4.10 -34.81
C SER A 276 -11.78 -5.60 -34.93
N ARG A 277 -10.99 -6.31 -35.73
CA ARG A 277 -11.06 -7.78 -35.85
C ARG A 277 -10.74 -8.49 -34.55
N PHE A 278 -9.71 -8.01 -33.85
CA PHE A 278 -9.33 -8.54 -32.52
C PHE A 278 -10.46 -8.37 -31.51
N LEU A 279 -11.07 -7.17 -31.41
CA LEU A 279 -12.19 -6.90 -30.53
C LEU A 279 -13.38 -7.80 -30.82
N GLY A 280 -13.66 -8.05 -32.11
CA GLY A 280 -14.69 -9.01 -32.53
C GLY A 280 -14.40 -10.45 -32.07
N ASN A 281 -13.14 -10.86 -32.00
CA ASN A 281 -12.71 -12.18 -31.52
C ASN A 281 -12.77 -12.33 -30.00
N VAL A 282 -12.52 -11.27 -29.23
CA VAL A 282 -12.75 -11.25 -27.78
C VAL A 282 -14.26 -11.33 -27.47
N GLY A 283 -15.09 -10.91 -28.42
CA GLY A 283 -16.52 -11.19 -28.48
C GLY A 283 -17.33 -10.52 -27.39
N SER A 284 -18.30 -11.23 -26.80
CA SER A 284 -19.22 -10.72 -25.77
C SER A 284 -18.55 -10.31 -24.45
N LYS A 285 -17.25 -10.45 -24.36
CA LYS A 285 -16.44 -10.04 -23.22
C LYS A 285 -15.85 -8.61 -23.37
N VAL A 286 -16.14 -7.94 -24.49
CA VAL A 286 -15.84 -6.52 -24.69
C VAL A 286 -17.04 -5.69 -24.24
N THR A 287 -16.82 -4.81 -23.27
CA THR A 287 -17.80 -3.82 -22.83
C THR A 287 -17.43 -2.47 -23.45
N TRP A 288 -18.43 -1.84 -24.13
CA TRP A 288 -18.31 -0.57 -24.83
C TRP A 288 -18.93 0.58 -24.05
#